data_eb5357735b9c0e393934bad728aed75b
#
_entry.id   eb5357735b9c0e393934bad728aed75b
#
_cell.length_a   1.000
_cell.length_b   1.000
_cell.length_c   1.000
_cell.angle_alpha   90.00
_cell.angle_beta   90.00
_cell.angle_gamma   90.00
#
_symmetry.space_group_name_H-M   'P 1'
#
loop_
_entity.id
_entity.type
_entity.pdbx_description
1 polymer ?
#
loop_
_entity_poly.entity_id
_entity_poly.type
_entity_poly.pdbx_seq_one_letter_code
_entity_poly.pdbx_strand_id
1 'polypeptide(L)'
;MTDPKTLKSQLDLVAVVRACGLELKRTGVNFFALCPFHPEATPSLSVNPRVQLWRCFGCGTGGDVFTFIQKYDHLDFGTAFRKLTAMLATTPSVRRA
;
A
#
# COMPACT_ATOMS: atom_id res chain seq x y z
N MET A 1 -3.73 -22.27 5.99
CA MET A 1 -4.32 -20.95 6.30
C MET A 1 -3.22 -19.90 6.39
N THR A 2 -3.40 -18.77 5.74
CA THR A 2 -2.39 -17.71 5.70
C THR A 2 -2.60 -16.75 6.87
N ASP A 3 -1.57 -16.51 7.66
CA ASP A 3 -1.64 -15.49 8.71
C ASP A 3 -1.26 -14.11 8.15
N PRO A 4 -1.54 -13.02 8.87
CA PRO A 4 -1.24 -11.67 8.37
C PRO A 4 0.22 -11.44 8.04
N LYS A 5 1.13 -11.99 8.84
CA LYS A 5 2.56 -11.81 8.62
C LYS A 5 3.01 -12.50 7.33
N THR A 6 2.53 -13.72 7.09
CA THR A 6 2.84 -14.48 5.89
C THR A 6 2.27 -13.78 4.65
N LEU A 7 1.01 -13.35 4.73
CA LEU A 7 0.39 -12.62 3.62
C LEU A 7 1.17 -11.35 3.29
N LYS A 8 1.54 -10.58 4.32
CA LYS A 8 2.29 -9.34 4.12
C LYS A 8 3.63 -9.61 3.43
N SER A 9 4.30 -10.70 3.76
CA SER A 9 5.58 -11.05 3.14
C SER A 9 5.46 -11.41 1.66
N GLN A 10 4.28 -11.77 1.21
CA GLN A 10 4.02 -12.15 -0.19
C GLN A 10 3.56 -10.98 -1.04
N LEU A 11 3.20 -9.84 -0.43
CA LEU A 11 2.67 -8.68 -1.12
C LEU A 11 3.75 -7.62 -1.34
N ASP A 12 3.68 -6.96 -2.49
CA ASP A 12 4.49 -5.80 -2.80
C ASP A 12 3.65 -4.54 -2.59
N LEU A 13 4.00 -3.74 -1.59
CA LEU A 13 3.25 -2.53 -1.25
C LEU A 13 3.17 -1.56 -2.43
N VAL A 14 4.26 -1.37 -3.16
CA VAL A 14 4.26 -0.46 -4.32
C VAL A 14 3.22 -0.93 -5.35
N ALA A 15 3.19 -2.21 -5.64
CA ALA A 15 2.25 -2.76 -6.60
C ALA A 15 0.80 -2.68 -6.11
N VAL A 16 0.58 -2.89 -4.81
CA VAL A 16 -0.76 -2.75 -4.22
C VAL A 16 -1.24 -1.30 -4.33
N VAL A 17 -0.39 -0.34 -4.02
CA VAL A 17 -0.75 1.08 -4.15
C VAL A 17 -1.06 1.43 -5.60
N ARG A 18 -0.28 0.94 -6.54
CA ARG A 18 -0.56 1.13 -7.96
C ARG A 18 -1.88 0.51 -8.39
N ALA A 19 -2.19 -0.67 -7.86
CA ALA A 19 -3.46 -1.34 -8.16
C ALA A 19 -4.66 -0.55 -7.65
N CYS A 20 -4.48 0.30 -6.64
CA CYS A 20 -5.51 1.21 -6.16
C CYS A 20 -5.70 2.42 -7.08
N GLY A 21 -4.87 2.57 -8.11
CA GLY A 21 -4.99 3.65 -9.07
C GLY A 21 -4.07 4.85 -8.82
N LEU A 22 -3.18 4.78 -7.84
CA LEU A 22 -2.24 5.86 -7.59
C LEU A 22 -1.08 5.79 -8.56
N GLU A 23 -0.69 6.97 -9.07
CA GLU A 23 0.47 7.09 -9.94
C GLU A 23 1.70 7.37 -9.06
N LEU A 24 2.61 6.39 -9.02
CA LEU A 24 3.82 6.48 -8.22
C LEU A 24 5.02 6.81 -9.10
N LYS A 25 5.81 7.78 -8.64
CA LYS A 25 7.07 8.16 -9.30
C LYS A 25 8.23 7.81 -8.40
N ARG A 26 9.21 7.12 -8.96
CA ARG A 26 10.40 6.74 -8.20
C ARG A 26 11.35 7.93 -8.08
N THR A 27 11.80 8.19 -6.84
CA THR A 27 12.82 9.18 -6.56
C THR A 27 13.80 8.55 -5.56
N GLY A 28 15.01 8.25 -6.03
CA GLY A 28 15.97 7.53 -5.21
C GLY A 28 15.48 6.11 -4.93
N VAL A 29 15.39 5.76 -3.65
CA VAL A 29 14.95 4.42 -3.22
C VAL A 29 13.46 4.35 -2.93
N ASN A 30 12.76 5.49 -2.91
CA ASN A 30 11.36 5.57 -2.57
C ASN A 30 10.48 5.90 -3.77
N PHE A 31 9.19 5.65 -3.63
CA PHE A 31 8.19 6.06 -4.59
C PHE A 31 7.30 7.13 -3.95
N PHE A 32 6.88 8.11 -4.75
CA PHE A 32 6.08 9.23 -4.27
C PHE A 32 4.80 9.39 -5.10
N ALA A 33 3.73 9.80 -4.42
CA ALA A 33 2.43 10.05 -5.05
C ALA A 33 1.68 11.12 -4.29
N LEU A 34 0.59 11.62 -4.91
CA LEU A 34 -0.36 12.45 -4.20
C LEU A 34 -1.07 11.57 -3.17
N CYS A 35 -1.17 12.07 -1.93
CA CYS A 35 -1.81 11.30 -0.87
C CYS A 35 -3.32 11.19 -1.12
N PRO A 36 -3.89 9.96 -1.12
CA PRO A 36 -5.32 9.79 -1.35
C PRO A 36 -6.17 10.09 -0.12
N PHE A 37 -5.54 10.36 1.03
CA PHE A 37 -6.24 10.53 2.29
C PHE A 37 -6.57 11.98 2.63
N HIS A 38 -6.03 12.93 1.87
CA HIS A 38 -6.37 14.35 2.00
C HIS A 38 -6.08 15.06 0.69
N PRO A 39 -6.79 16.19 0.41
CA PRO A 39 -6.54 16.95 -0.80
C PRO A 39 -5.16 17.62 -0.76
N GLU A 40 -4.41 17.50 -1.85
CA GLU A 40 -3.12 18.18 -1.95
C GLU A 40 -2.68 18.28 -3.42
N ALA A 41 -1.79 19.24 -3.69
CA ALA A 41 -1.23 19.45 -5.02
C ALA A 41 0.20 18.92 -5.13
N THR A 42 0.85 18.62 -4.01
CA THR A 42 2.26 18.22 -3.97
C THR A 42 2.38 16.78 -3.52
N PRO A 43 3.18 15.93 -4.19
CA PRO A 43 3.35 14.55 -3.75
C PRO A 43 3.97 14.49 -2.35
N SER A 44 3.21 13.96 -1.39
CA SER A 44 3.66 13.82 -0.01
C SER A 44 3.53 12.39 0.51
N LEU A 45 2.89 11.49 -0.24
CA LEU A 45 2.84 10.08 0.09
C LEU A 45 4.16 9.43 -0.35
N SER A 46 4.87 8.83 0.59
CA SER A 46 6.12 8.12 0.31
C SER A 46 5.92 6.63 0.58
N VAL A 47 6.35 5.80 -0.36
CA VAL A 47 6.34 4.34 -0.22
C VAL A 47 7.76 3.84 -0.30
N ASN A 48 8.21 3.15 0.76
CA ASN A 48 9.55 2.56 0.79
C ASN A 48 9.44 1.07 0.45
N PRO A 49 9.91 0.65 -0.75
CA PRO A 49 9.77 -0.74 -1.17
C PRO A 49 10.68 -1.69 -0.40
N ARG A 50 11.73 -1.17 0.20
CA ARG A 50 12.72 -1.98 0.92
C ARG A 50 12.14 -2.53 2.22
N VAL A 51 11.46 -1.67 2.99
CA VAL A 51 10.86 -2.06 4.27
C VAL A 51 9.36 -2.26 4.16
N GLN A 52 8.76 -2.01 2.99
CA GLN A 52 7.33 -2.20 2.73
C GLN A 52 6.46 -1.38 3.68
N LEU A 53 6.85 -0.11 3.85
CA LEU A 53 6.11 0.85 4.67
C LEU A 53 5.82 2.10 3.85
N TRP A 54 4.73 2.77 4.18
CA TRP A 54 4.35 4.04 3.56
C TRP A 54 4.17 5.10 4.62
N ARG A 55 4.30 6.35 4.20
CA ARG A 55 4.09 7.50 5.08
C ARG A 55 3.63 8.69 4.27
N CYS A 56 2.68 9.44 4.81
CA CYS A 56 2.30 10.72 4.23
C CYS A 56 2.85 11.85 5.08
N PHE A 57 3.76 12.65 4.51
CA PHE A 57 4.35 13.77 5.22
C PHE A 57 3.38 14.92 5.38
N GLY A 58 2.31 14.95 4.58
CA GLY A 58 1.29 15.99 4.68
C GLY A 58 0.35 15.81 5.85
N CYS A 59 -0.12 14.57 6.09
CA CYS A 59 -1.07 14.30 7.18
C CYS A 59 -0.49 13.47 8.32
N GLY A 60 0.78 13.07 8.23
CA GLY A 60 1.47 12.36 9.32
C GLY A 60 1.05 10.91 9.53
N THR A 61 0.22 10.36 8.64
CA THR A 61 -0.22 8.96 8.75
C THR A 61 0.75 8.05 8.02
N GLY A 62 0.77 6.78 8.39
CA GLY A 62 1.63 5.78 7.76
C GLY A 62 1.36 4.38 8.28
N GLY A 63 2.06 3.41 7.72
CA GLY A 63 1.93 2.03 8.14
C GLY A 63 2.36 1.05 7.07
N ASP A 64 1.78 -0.14 7.11
CA ASP A 64 2.07 -1.23 6.18
C ASP A 64 0.95 -1.37 5.13
N VAL A 65 0.98 -2.48 4.38
CA VAL A 65 0.00 -2.74 3.33
C VAL A 65 -1.42 -2.87 3.90
N PHE A 66 -1.58 -3.46 5.07
CA PHE A 66 -2.91 -3.58 5.69
C PHE A 66 -3.47 -2.21 6.07
N THR A 67 -2.64 -1.39 6.71
CA THR A 67 -3.03 -0.03 7.10
C THR A 67 -3.43 0.79 5.88
N PHE A 68 -2.69 0.66 4.78
CA PHE A 68 -3.00 1.38 3.56
C PHE A 68 -4.39 1.02 3.03
N ILE A 69 -4.68 -0.28 2.88
CA ILE A 69 -5.97 -0.73 2.35
C ILE A 69 -7.10 -0.41 3.31
N GLN A 70 -6.87 -0.53 4.62
CA GLN A 70 -7.89 -0.15 5.60
C GLN A 70 -8.30 1.31 5.45
N LYS A 71 -7.34 2.21 5.29
CA LYS A 71 -7.62 3.64 5.13
C LYS A 71 -8.21 3.94 3.76
N TYR A 72 -7.65 3.34 2.71
CA TYR A 72 -8.05 3.65 1.35
C TYR A 72 -9.50 3.24 1.07
N ASP A 73 -9.89 2.06 1.50
CA ASP A 73 -11.22 1.50 1.25
C ASP A 73 -12.15 1.59 2.46
N HIS A 74 -11.71 2.21 3.57
CA HIS A 74 -12.48 2.32 4.82
C HIS A 74 -12.92 0.95 5.34
N LEU A 75 -11.96 0.05 5.48
CA LEU A 75 -12.22 -1.34 5.89
C LEU A 75 -11.66 -1.61 7.29
N ASP A 76 -12.28 -2.59 7.97
CA ASP A 76 -11.67 -3.15 9.15
C ASP A 76 -10.53 -4.10 8.74
N PHE A 77 -9.77 -4.60 9.71
CA PHE A 77 -8.62 -5.45 9.42
C PHE A 77 -9.03 -6.77 8.74
N GLY A 78 -10.09 -7.41 9.22
CA GLY A 78 -10.54 -8.68 8.66
C GLY A 78 -10.94 -8.57 7.19
N THR A 79 -11.66 -7.51 6.84
CA THR A 79 -12.07 -7.27 5.47
C THR A 79 -10.88 -6.91 4.59
N ALA A 80 -9.95 -6.11 5.11
CA ALA A 80 -8.72 -5.78 4.39
C ALA A 80 -7.88 -7.03 4.14
N PHE A 81 -7.79 -7.91 5.12
CA PHE A 81 -7.09 -9.19 4.99
C PHE A 81 -7.67 -10.02 3.85
N ARG A 82 -9.00 -10.16 3.80
CA ARG A 82 -9.67 -10.91 2.75
C ARG A 82 -9.46 -10.28 1.38
N LYS A 83 -9.52 -8.95 1.30
CA LYS A 83 -9.29 -8.24 0.05
C LYS A 83 -7.87 -8.47 -0.47
N LEU A 84 -6.87 -8.34 0.38
CA LEU A 84 -5.48 -8.54 -0.01
C LEU A 84 -5.20 -9.99 -0.40
N THR A 85 -5.82 -10.94 0.28
CA THR A 85 -5.72 -12.35 -0.10
C THR A 85 -6.27 -12.57 -1.49
N ALA A 86 -7.43 -11.98 -1.80
CA ALA A 86 -8.02 -12.07 -3.14
C ALA A 86 -7.16 -11.41 -4.19
N MET A 87 -6.57 -10.24 -3.89
CA MET A 87 -5.67 -9.55 -4.80
C MET A 87 -4.44 -10.40 -5.12
N LEU A 88 -3.88 -11.05 -4.10
CA LEU A 88 -2.71 -11.92 -4.29
C LEU A 88 -3.03 -13.07 -5.25
N ALA A 89 -4.24 -13.61 -5.17
CA ALA A 89 -4.69 -14.72 -6.01
C ALA A 89 -5.05 -14.29 -7.43
N THR A 90 -5.61 -13.08 -7.60
CA THR A 90 -6.18 -12.64 -8.87
C THR A 90 -5.37 -11.57 -9.59
N THR A 91 -4.42 -10.93 -8.90
CA THR A 91 -3.59 -9.86 -9.46
C THR A 91 -2.12 -10.22 -9.25
N PRO A 92 -1.51 -11.01 -10.17
CA PRO A 92 -0.13 -11.48 -9.98
C PRO A 92 0.89 -10.36 -9.79
N SER A 93 0.62 -9.16 -10.31
CA SER A 93 1.54 -8.03 -10.20
C SER A 93 1.76 -7.56 -8.76
N VAL A 94 0.85 -7.88 -7.84
CA VAL A 94 1.01 -7.48 -6.43
C VAL A 94 1.90 -8.43 -5.64
N ARG A 95 2.32 -9.55 -6.25
CA ARG A 95 3.22 -10.49 -5.60
C ARG A 95 4.63 -9.92 -5.50
N ARG A 96 5.24 -10.16 -4.36
CA ARG A 96 6.64 -9.82 -4.18
C ARG A 96 7.51 -10.75 -5.02
N ALA A 97 8.50 -10.17 -5.68
CA ALA A 97 9.44 -10.94 -6.48
C ALA A 97 10.39 -11.77 -5.61
#